data_fde3ac4dc8cb7feb12e6bcea8e46b2a6
#
_entry.id   fde3ac4dc8cb7feb12e6bcea8e46b2a6
#
_cell.length_a   1.000
_cell.length_b   1.000
_cell.length_c   1.000
_cell.angle_alpha   90.00
_cell.angle_beta   90.00
_cell.angle_gamma   90.00
#
_symmetry.space_group_name_H-M   'P 1'
#
loop_
_entity.id
_entity.type
_entity.pdbx_description
1 polymer ?
#
loop_
_entity_poly.entity_id
_entity_poly.type
_entity_poly.pdbx_seq_one_letter_code
_entity_poly.pdbx_strand_id
1 'polypeptide(L)'
;MLIREAKKNEFYLLKEQRLSSYQPYEEVLSPEHWGMLKATLASPNDQQPGVEVFVAEIDGHIAGSVVLFPAESKAYEWDTKTIEYPEIRLLAVSADFRSRGVGKALVEHCIDISKIRRQKFVGLHTGSFMKNAIALYQKMGFQRVDSLDFIPLDDGIVVKAFRLDF
;
A
#
# COMPACT_ATOMS: atom_id res chain seq x y z
N MET A 1 18.46 -6.74 6.16
CA MET A 1 17.33 -6.38 5.28
C MET A 1 17.74 -5.18 4.43
N LEU A 2 17.61 -5.29 3.14
CA LEU A 2 17.90 -4.22 2.19
C LEU A 2 16.62 -3.73 1.55
N ILE A 3 16.37 -2.41 1.60
CA ILE A 3 15.27 -1.78 0.86
C ILE A 3 15.87 -1.15 -0.40
N ARG A 4 15.31 -1.48 -1.55
CA ARG A 4 15.75 -0.99 -2.86
C ARG A 4 14.59 -0.84 -3.83
N GLU A 5 14.79 -0.13 -4.93
CA GLU A 5 13.83 -0.12 -6.03
C GLU A 5 13.68 -1.51 -6.65
N ALA A 6 12.46 -1.82 -7.07
CA ALA A 6 12.17 -3.02 -7.82
C ALA A 6 12.76 -2.93 -9.24
N LYS A 7 13.30 -4.03 -9.74
CA LYS A 7 13.73 -4.16 -11.13
C LYS A 7 12.53 -4.46 -12.03
N LYS A 8 12.58 -4.03 -13.29
CA LYS A 8 11.47 -4.27 -14.24
C LYS A 8 11.10 -5.74 -14.38
N ASN A 9 12.07 -6.65 -14.36
CA ASN A 9 11.84 -8.08 -14.45
C ASN A 9 11.27 -8.71 -13.17
N GLU A 10 11.12 -7.95 -12.09
CA GLU A 10 10.53 -8.40 -10.83
C GLU A 10 9.02 -8.12 -10.74
N PHE A 11 8.47 -7.24 -11.58
CA PHE A 11 7.06 -6.81 -11.45
C PHE A 11 6.07 -7.96 -11.52
N TYR A 12 6.30 -8.96 -12.34
CA TYR A 12 5.46 -10.16 -12.37
C TYR A 12 5.46 -10.88 -11.03
N LEU A 13 6.63 -11.09 -10.45
CA LEU A 13 6.79 -11.73 -9.15
C LEU A 13 6.11 -10.94 -8.04
N LEU A 14 6.18 -9.61 -8.11
CA LEU A 14 5.55 -8.72 -7.11
C LEU A 14 4.02 -8.80 -7.16
N LYS A 15 3.43 -8.93 -8.34
CA LYS A 15 1.98 -9.15 -8.48
C LYS A 15 1.55 -10.46 -7.82
N GLU A 16 2.28 -11.54 -8.09
CA GLU A 16 2.04 -12.84 -7.46
C GLU A 16 2.17 -12.76 -5.93
N GLN A 17 3.19 -12.07 -5.44
CA GLN A 17 3.41 -11.85 -4.02
C GLN A 17 2.25 -11.08 -3.38
N ARG A 18 1.78 -10.01 -4.01
CA ARG A 18 0.65 -9.22 -3.51
C ARG A 18 -0.62 -10.09 -3.42
N LEU A 19 -0.95 -10.80 -4.48
CA LEU A 19 -2.11 -11.69 -4.51
C LEU A 19 -2.04 -12.73 -3.40
N SER A 20 -0.90 -13.38 -3.23
CA SER A 20 -0.67 -14.37 -2.17
C SER A 20 -0.79 -13.75 -0.77
N SER A 21 -0.23 -12.55 -0.58
CA SER A 21 -0.23 -11.86 0.72
C SER A 21 -1.64 -11.42 1.14
N TYR A 22 -2.50 -11.07 0.19
CA TYR A 22 -3.87 -10.63 0.45
C TYR A 22 -4.90 -11.76 0.40
N GLN A 23 -4.53 -12.94 -0.08
CA GLN A 23 -5.43 -14.10 -0.21
C GLN A 23 -6.24 -14.40 1.06
N PRO A 24 -5.70 -14.31 2.30
CA PRO A 24 -6.48 -14.55 3.50
C PRO A 24 -7.70 -13.65 3.69
N TYR A 25 -7.73 -12.47 3.05
CA TYR A 25 -8.87 -11.55 3.13
C TYR A 25 -10.08 -12.02 2.31
N GLU A 26 -9.92 -12.98 1.39
CA GLU A 26 -11.03 -13.54 0.62
C GLU A 26 -12.17 -14.04 1.52
N GLU A 27 -11.83 -14.61 2.68
CA GLU A 27 -12.80 -15.16 3.62
C GLU A 27 -13.65 -14.09 4.32
N VAL A 28 -13.13 -12.87 4.45
CA VAL A 28 -13.82 -11.76 5.15
C VAL A 28 -14.47 -10.77 4.20
N LEU A 29 -14.28 -10.93 2.89
CA LEU A 29 -14.83 -10.05 1.86
C LEU A 29 -15.93 -10.79 1.06
N SER A 30 -16.87 -10.02 0.50
CA SER A 30 -17.78 -10.56 -0.51
C SER A 30 -17.00 -10.99 -1.75
N PRO A 31 -17.50 -11.94 -2.56
CA PRO A 31 -16.84 -12.31 -3.83
C PRO A 31 -16.62 -11.12 -4.76
N GLU A 32 -17.56 -10.19 -4.80
CA GLU A 32 -17.47 -8.97 -5.61
C GLU A 32 -16.33 -8.05 -5.11
N HIS A 33 -16.25 -7.83 -3.80
CA HIS A 33 -15.20 -7.01 -3.20
C HIS A 33 -13.82 -7.63 -3.39
N TRP A 34 -13.72 -8.95 -3.15
CA TRP A 34 -12.47 -9.67 -3.38
C TRP A 34 -12.01 -9.58 -4.84
N GLY A 35 -12.94 -9.72 -5.79
CA GLY A 35 -12.66 -9.55 -7.22
C GLY A 35 -12.12 -8.16 -7.55
N MET A 36 -12.71 -7.12 -6.98
CA MET A 36 -12.25 -5.74 -7.12
C MET A 36 -10.84 -5.53 -6.55
N LEU A 37 -10.60 -6.05 -5.35
CA LEU A 37 -9.29 -5.97 -4.70
C LEU A 37 -8.21 -6.69 -5.51
N LYS A 38 -8.49 -7.90 -5.99
CA LYS A 38 -7.56 -8.64 -6.87
C LYS A 38 -7.20 -7.83 -8.12
N ALA A 39 -8.18 -7.21 -8.76
CA ALA A 39 -7.94 -6.37 -9.93
C ALA A 39 -7.00 -5.20 -9.60
N THR A 40 -7.19 -4.56 -8.45
CA THR A 40 -6.31 -3.48 -7.98
C THR A 40 -4.88 -3.98 -7.74
N LEU A 41 -4.72 -5.12 -7.08
CA LEU A 41 -3.41 -5.72 -6.78
C LEU A 41 -2.64 -6.10 -8.05
N ALA A 42 -3.34 -6.50 -9.10
CA ALA A 42 -2.77 -6.92 -10.38
C ALA A 42 -2.69 -5.79 -11.41
N SER A 43 -3.18 -4.59 -11.10
CA SER A 43 -3.20 -3.46 -12.02
C SER A 43 -1.79 -3.03 -12.43
N PRO A 44 -1.57 -2.66 -13.72
CA PRO A 44 -0.30 -2.12 -14.19
C PRO A 44 -0.05 -0.67 -13.75
N ASN A 45 -0.90 -0.08 -12.94
CA ASN A 45 -0.78 1.30 -12.45
C ASN A 45 0.51 1.54 -11.65
N ASP A 46 1.12 0.49 -11.09
CA ASP A 46 2.42 0.55 -10.42
C ASP A 46 3.59 0.82 -11.38
N GLN A 47 3.36 0.73 -12.70
CA GLN A 47 4.36 1.00 -13.74
C GLN A 47 4.17 2.36 -14.43
N GLN A 48 3.24 3.18 -13.96
CA GLN A 48 3.02 4.51 -14.52
C GLN A 48 4.19 5.45 -14.21
N PRO A 49 4.44 6.47 -15.06
CA PRO A 49 5.47 7.48 -14.78
C PRO A 49 5.29 8.14 -13.41
N GLY A 50 6.39 8.27 -12.66
CA GLY A 50 6.37 8.86 -11.33
C GLY A 50 5.99 7.92 -10.20
N VAL A 51 5.48 6.74 -10.49
CA VAL A 51 5.19 5.70 -9.50
C VAL A 51 6.44 4.89 -9.22
N GLU A 52 6.75 4.71 -7.96
CA GLU A 52 7.97 3.98 -7.52
C GLU A 52 7.57 2.73 -6.75
N VAL A 53 8.25 1.64 -7.05
CA VAL A 53 8.05 0.36 -6.38
C VAL A 53 9.31 -0.02 -5.64
N PHE A 54 9.19 -0.27 -4.34
CA PHE A 54 10.30 -0.69 -3.49
C PHE A 54 10.09 -2.12 -3.00
N VAL A 55 11.19 -2.83 -2.85
CA VAL A 55 11.21 -4.19 -2.30
C VAL A 55 12.12 -4.24 -1.08
N ALA A 56 11.74 -5.11 -0.15
CA ALA A 56 12.61 -5.51 0.96
C ALA A 56 13.23 -6.86 0.62
N GLU A 57 14.55 -6.90 0.60
CA GLU A 57 15.31 -8.10 0.33
C GLU A 57 15.96 -8.64 1.60
N ILE A 58 15.79 -9.91 1.87
CA ILE A 58 16.42 -10.63 2.99
C ILE A 58 17.04 -11.91 2.42
N ASP A 59 18.35 -12.08 2.61
CA ASP A 59 19.11 -13.25 2.14
C ASP A 59 18.85 -13.58 0.66
N GLY A 60 18.78 -12.55 -0.19
CA GLY A 60 18.55 -12.70 -1.63
C GLY A 60 17.10 -12.96 -2.03
N HIS A 61 16.16 -12.96 -1.09
CA HIS A 61 14.75 -13.18 -1.35
C HIS A 61 13.94 -11.88 -1.15
N ILE A 62 12.94 -11.66 -2.01
CA ILE A 62 12.00 -10.55 -1.84
C ILE A 62 11.03 -10.91 -0.72
N ALA A 63 11.20 -10.26 0.43
CA ALA A 63 10.36 -10.46 1.61
C ALA A 63 9.07 -9.67 1.57
N GLY A 64 9.05 -8.55 0.86
CA GLY A 64 7.88 -7.68 0.74
C GLY A 64 8.08 -6.59 -0.28
N SER A 65 7.01 -5.86 -0.56
CA SER A 65 7.01 -4.74 -1.50
C SER A 65 6.04 -3.65 -1.07
N VAL A 66 6.25 -2.44 -1.58
CA VAL A 66 5.38 -1.28 -1.37
C VAL A 66 5.47 -0.40 -2.61
N VAL A 67 4.40 0.35 -2.86
CA VAL A 67 4.36 1.31 -3.97
C VAL A 67 4.14 2.71 -3.42
N LEU A 68 4.91 3.66 -3.91
CA LEU A 68 4.76 5.08 -3.60
C LEU A 68 4.23 5.80 -4.84
N PHE A 69 2.99 6.24 -4.77
CA PHE A 69 2.37 7.06 -5.82
C PHE A 69 2.70 8.53 -5.58
N PRO A 70 2.98 9.29 -6.64
CA PRO A 70 3.26 10.71 -6.51
C PRO A 70 2.01 11.48 -6.09
N ALA A 71 2.20 12.73 -5.60
CA ALA A 71 1.10 13.67 -5.40
C ALA A 71 0.31 13.87 -6.70
N GLU A 72 -0.95 14.30 -6.57
CA GLU A 72 -1.88 14.50 -7.69
C GLU A 72 -2.33 13.19 -8.38
N SER A 73 -2.11 12.05 -7.73
CA SER A 73 -2.62 10.76 -8.18
C SER A 73 -4.04 10.53 -7.68
N LYS A 74 -4.86 9.83 -8.48
CA LYS A 74 -6.15 9.33 -8.00
C LYS A 74 -5.93 8.20 -7.02
N ALA A 75 -6.71 8.14 -5.95
CA ALA A 75 -6.64 7.05 -4.98
C ALA A 75 -6.96 5.71 -5.64
N TYR A 76 -7.96 5.71 -6.55
CA TYR A 76 -8.39 4.54 -7.32
C TYR A 76 -8.87 4.97 -8.70
N GLU A 77 -8.97 4.03 -9.64
CA GLU A 77 -9.38 4.30 -11.02
C GLU A 77 -10.78 4.93 -11.14
N TRP A 78 -11.69 4.60 -10.22
CA TRP A 78 -13.06 5.13 -10.19
C TRP A 78 -13.20 6.42 -9.38
N ASP A 79 -12.17 6.84 -8.66
CA ASP A 79 -12.20 8.06 -7.87
C ASP A 79 -11.80 9.25 -8.74
N THR A 80 -12.63 10.29 -8.73
CA THR A 80 -12.37 11.54 -9.44
C THR A 80 -11.52 12.53 -8.63
N LYS A 81 -11.36 12.28 -7.32
CA LYS A 81 -10.56 13.13 -6.43
C LYS A 81 -9.08 12.80 -6.56
N THR A 82 -8.25 13.83 -6.65
CA THR A 82 -6.80 13.69 -6.58
C THR A 82 -6.31 13.94 -5.15
N ILE A 83 -5.21 13.28 -4.79
CA ILE A 83 -4.55 13.44 -3.50
C ILE A 83 -3.37 14.39 -3.67
N GLU A 84 -3.30 15.44 -2.87
CA GLU A 84 -2.32 16.52 -2.98
C GLU A 84 -0.93 16.17 -2.43
N TYR A 85 -0.74 14.95 -1.93
CA TYR A 85 0.51 14.47 -1.35
C TYR A 85 0.77 13.03 -1.81
N PRO A 86 2.02 12.54 -1.71
CA PRO A 86 2.32 11.15 -2.08
C PRO A 86 1.56 10.15 -1.21
N GLU A 87 1.25 9.03 -1.81
CA GLU A 87 0.46 7.98 -1.15
C GLU A 87 1.14 6.62 -1.23
N ILE A 88 1.23 5.96 -0.08
CA ILE A 88 1.73 4.60 0.07
C ILE A 88 0.59 3.65 -0.27
N ARG A 89 0.83 2.72 -1.21
CA ARG A 89 -0.15 1.73 -1.64
C ARG A 89 0.47 0.35 -1.78
N LEU A 90 -0.38 -0.66 -1.81
CA LEU A 90 -0.02 -2.04 -2.16
C LEU A 90 1.11 -2.60 -1.27
N LEU A 91 1.12 -2.25 0.01
CA LEU A 91 2.05 -2.86 0.96
C LEU A 91 1.73 -4.35 1.10
N ALA A 92 2.71 -5.18 0.83
CA ALA A 92 2.59 -6.63 0.92
C ALA A 92 3.85 -7.24 1.54
N VAL A 93 3.66 -8.17 2.46
CA VAL A 93 4.76 -8.92 3.08
C VAL A 93 4.45 -10.41 2.93
N SER A 94 5.41 -11.16 2.37
CA SER A 94 5.28 -12.60 2.22
C SER A 94 5.11 -13.29 3.58
N ALA A 95 4.28 -14.32 3.62
CA ALA A 95 3.91 -15.01 4.87
C ALA A 95 5.12 -15.45 5.69
N ASP A 96 6.15 -15.96 5.03
CA ASP A 96 7.38 -16.47 5.68
C ASP A 96 8.23 -15.36 6.33
N PHE A 97 7.97 -14.10 5.98
CA PHE A 97 8.73 -12.95 6.48
C PHE A 97 7.91 -12.02 7.38
N ARG A 98 6.69 -12.41 7.74
CA ARG A 98 5.86 -11.62 8.64
C ARG A 98 6.45 -11.56 10.04
N SER A 99 6.08 -10.52 10.80
CA SER A 99 6.56 -10.28 12.17
C SER A 99 8.08 -10.09 12.29
N ARG A 100 8.74 -9.75 11.19
CA ARG A 100 10.18 -9.47 11.13
C ARG A 100 10.49 -7.99 10.84
N GLY A 101 9.49 -7.12 10.96
CA GLY A 101 9.65 -5.69 10.73
C GLY A 101 9.68 -5.25 9.26
N VAL A 102 9.39 -6.14 8.32
CA VAL A 102 9.48 -5.85 6.87
C VAL A 102 8.50 -4.75 6.47
N GLY A 103 7.24 -4.86 6.87
CA GLY A 103 6.23 -3.86 6.55
C GLY A 103 6.57 -2.49 7.11
N LYS A 104 7.02 -2.44 8.36
CA LYS A 104 7.48 -1.20 8.98
C LYS A 104 8.64 -0.57 8.21
N ALA A 105 9.65 -1.34 7.86
CA ALA A 105 10.82 -0.86 7.13
C ALA A 105 10.46 -0.29 5.75
N LEU A 106 9.54 -0.93 5.03
CA LEU A 106 9.06 -0.45 3.73
C LEU A 106 8.31 0.88 3.87
N VAL A 107 7.44 1.01 4.87
CA VAL A 107 6.71 2.26 5.13
C VAL A 107 7.68 3.37 5.58
N GLU A 108 8.63 3.08 6.46
CA GLU A 108 9.67 4.03 6.87
C GLU A 108 10.47 4.55 5.67
N HIS A 109 10.81 3.68 4.73
CA HIS A 109 11.51 4.08 3.51
C HIS A 109 10.70 5.11 2.68
N CYS A 110 9.40 4.87 2.51
CA CYS A 110 8.50 5.82 1.82
C CYS A 110 8.38 7.15 2.57
N ILE A 111 8.34 7.11 3.91
CA ILE A 111 8.33 8.30 4.76
C ILE A 111 9.61 9.11 4.55
N ASP A 112 10.76 8.46 4.60
CA ASP A 112 12.06 9.11 4.45
C ASP A 112 12.22 9.77 3.08
N ILE A 113 11.83 9.09 2.02
CA ILE A 113 11.83 9.67 0.67
C ILE A 113 10.92 10.90 0.60
N SER A 114 9.74 10.82 1.18
CA SER A 114 8.79 11.94 1.18
C SER A 114 9.35 13.16 1.93
N LYS A 115 10.03 12.93 3.06
CA LYS A 115 10.74 13.99 3.80
C LYS A 115 11.89 14.61 3.01
N ILE A 116 12.73 13.79 2.40
CA ILE A 116 13.85 14.24 1.56
C ILE A 116 13.35 15.15 0.43
N ARG A 117 12.19 14.83 -0.14
CA ARG A 117 11.54 15.60 -1.20
C ARG A 117 10.75 16.79 -0.67
N ARG A 118 10.85 17.09 0.62
CA ARG A 118 10.18 18.24 1.27
C ARG A 118 8.65 18.22 1.10
N GLN A 119 8.06 17.03 1.04
CA GLN A 119 6.61 16.88 1.13
C GLN A 119 6.14 17.26 2.52
N LYS A 120 4.93 17.82 2.62
CA LYS A 120 4.34 18.17 3.92
C LYS A 120 3.69 16.97 4.59
N PHE A 121 3.27 16.01 3.79
CA PHE A 121 2.51 14.85 4.22
C PHE A 121 2.87 13.63 3.38
N VAL A 122 2.60 12.45 3.92
CA VAL A 122 2.44 11.22 3.16
C VAL A 122 1.17 10.51 3.65
N GLY A 123 0.38 10.00 2.74
CA GLY A 123 -0.90 9.36 3.07
C GLY A 123 -0.98 7.92 2.66
N LEU A 124 -2.07 7.28 3.05
CA LEU A 124 -2.45 5.95 2.62
C LEU A 124 -3.96 5.74 2.81
N HIS A 125 -4.48 4.74 2.12
CA HIS A 125 -5.81 4.21 2.35
C HIS A 125 -5.72 2.73 2.70
N THR A 126 -6.56 2.28 3.63
CA THR A 126 -6.60 0.87 4.03
C THR A 126 -8.02 0.46 4.38
N GLY A 127 -8.40 -0.75 3.99
CA GLY A 127 -9.72 -1.28 4.30
C GLY A 127 -9.92 -1.49 5.80
N SER A 128 -11.14 -1.25 6.28
CA SER A 128 -11.50 -1.40 7.70
C SER A 128 -11.26 -2.81 8.24
N PHE A 129 -11.20 -3.82 7.37
CA PHE A 129 -10.90 -5.20 7.73
C PHE A 129 -9.40 -5.47 7.95
N MET A 130 -8.52 -4.57 7.50
CA MET A 130 -7.06 -4.73 7.59
C MET A 130 -6.52 -4.25 8.94
N LYS A 131 -6.94 -4.92 10.02
CA LYS A 131 -6.70 -4.47 11.40
C LYS A 131 -5.22 -4.38 11.77
N ASN A 132 -4.41 -5.33 11.32
CA ASN A 132 -2.96 -5.34 11.61
C ASN A 132 -2.24 -4.19 10.90
N ALA A 133 -2.62 -3.89 9.66
CA ALA A 133 -2.09 -2.76 8.92
C ALA A 133 -2.46 -1.43 9.59
N ILE A 134 -3.72 -1.27 9.98
CA ILE A 134 -4.18 -0.08 10.70
C ILE A 134 -3.39 0.12 11.99
N ALA A 135 -3.19 -0.94 12.78
CA ALA A 135 -2.41 -0.87 14.02
C ALA A 135 -0.96 -0.44 13.75
N LEU A 136 -0.34 -0.94 12.69
CA LEU A 136 1.01 -0.55 12.29
C LEU A 136 1.07 0.95 11.96
N TYR A 137 0.17 1.43 11.12
CA TYR A 137 0.15 2.84 10.71
C TYR A 137 -0.09 3.78 11.88
N GLN A 138 -1.00 3.43 12.78
CA GLN A 138 -1.26 4.22 13.98
C GLN A 138 -0.02 4.29 14.90
N LYS A 139 0.69 3.19 15.09
CA LYS A 139 1.96 3.15 15.85
C LYS A 139 3.05 4.01 15.20
N MET A 140 3.02 4.16 13.89
CA MET A 140 3.98 4.98 13.15
C MET A 140 3.60 6.46 13.13
N GLY A 141 2.47 6.85 13.74
CA GLY A 141 2.04 8.24 13.88
C GLY A 141 1.06 8.70 12.82
N PHE A 142 0.59 7.82 11.92
CA PHE A 142 -0.45 8.17 10.96
C PHE A 142 -1.78 8.46 11.68
N GLN A 143 -2.43 9.52 11.26
CA GLN A 143 -3.72 9.96 11.81
C GLN A 143 -4.81 9.86 10.75
N ARG A 144 -6.04 9.65 11.20
CA ARG A 144 -7.21 9.55 10.34
C ARG A 144 -7.50 10.85 9.59
N VAL A 145 -7.92 10.73 8.34
CA VAL A 145 -8.45 11.81 7.52
C VAL A 145 -9.84 11.38 7.06
N ASP A 146 -10.83 11.49 7.94
CA ASP A 146 -12.18 10.96 7.71
C ASP A 146 -12.84 11.47 6.42
N SER A 147 -12.55 12.71 6.04
CA SER A 147 -13.11 13.32 4.84
C SER A 147 -12.67 12.65 3.53
N LEU A 148 -11.60 11.84 3.56
CA LEU A 148 -11.08 11.11 2.41
C LEU A 148 -11.44 9.62 2.44
N ASP A 149 -12.20 9.16 3.42
CA ASP A 149 -12.74 7.80 3.44
C ASP A 149 -13.72 7.61 2.30
N PHE A 150 -13.83 6.37 1.83
CA PHE A 150 -14.86 6.03 0.86
C PHE A 150 -15.36 4.59 1.06
N ILE A 151 -16.54 4.32 0.49
CA ILE A 151 -17.19 3.01 0.54
C ILE A 151 -17.22 2.48 -0.90
N PRO A 152 -16.37 1.51 -1.27
CA PRO A 152 -16.31 1.02 -2.64
C PRO A 152 -17.55 0.22 -3.06
N LEU A 153 -18.14 -0.50 -2.12
CA LEU A 153 -19.35 -1.32 -2.32
C LEU A 153 -20.26 -1.20 -1.09
N ASP A 154 -21.55 -1.48 -1.27
CA ASP A 154 -22.51 -1.52 -0.16
C ASP A 154 -22.42 -2.87 0.58
N ASP A 155 -21.30 -3.10 1.26
CA ASP A 155 -21.00 -4.33 1.99
C ASP A 155 -20.49 -4.08 3.42
N GLY A 156 -20.61 -2.83 3.91
CA GLY A 156 -20.19 -2.44 5.26
C GLY A 156 -18.70 -2.16 5.39
N ILE A 157 -17.91 -2.31 4.33
CA ILE A 157 -16.47 -2.06 4.38
C ILE A 157 -16.20 -0.60 4.01
N VAL A 158 -15.45 0.07 4.88
CA VAL A 158 -14.97 1.44 4.67
C VAL A 158 -13.48 1.38 4.32
N VAL A 159 -13.07 2.06 3.27
CA VAL A 159 -11.66 2.31 2.97
C VAL A 159 -11.28 3.60 3.67
N LYS A 160 -10.44 3.46 4.68
CA LYS A 160 -10.08 4.51 5.62
C LYS A 160 -8.82 5.23 5.19
N ALA A 161 -8.86 6.55 5.19
CA ALA A 161 -7.71 7.39 4.89
C ALA A 161 -6.91 7.74 6.14
N PHE A 162 -5.60 7.68 6.01
CA PHE A 162 -4.63 8.07 7.02
C PHE A 162 -3.57 8.97 6.43
N ARG A 163 -3.01 9.84 7.25
CA ARG A 163 -1.95 10.76 6.83
C ARG A 163 -0.95 10.96 7.95
N LEU A 164 0.32 11.04 7.57
CA LEU A 164 1.41 11.44 8.45
C LEU A 164 1.87 12.84 8.06
N ASP A 165 1.85 13.76 9.01
CA ASP A 165 2.31 15.13 8.87
C ASP A 165 3.80 15.22 9.25
N PHE A 166 4.56 15.98 8.50
CA PHE A 166 6.00 16.18 8.74
C PHE A 166 6.29 17.50 9.42
#